data_7aa6e75bf525a3ab7705d6d33f7c765f
#
_entry.id   7aa6e75bf525a3ab7705d6d33f7c765f
#
_cell.length_a   1.000
_cell.length_b   1.000
_cell.length_c   1.000
_cell.angle_alpha   90.00
_cell.angle_beta   90.00
_cell.angle_gamma   90.00
#
_symmetry.space_group_name_H-M   'P 1'
#
loop_
_entity.id
_entity.type
_entity.pdbx_description
1 polymer ?
#
loop_
_entity_poly.entity_id
_entity_poly.type
_entity_poly.pdbx_seq_one_letter_code
_entity_poly.pdbx_strand_id
1 'polypeptide(L)'
;MKPFVFESSTPVRTTPETLYEFHENPENMRLIAPTTLTVHEISCQKKAKAGETFRIRARQFGLPIRWTGQWEKAEAPGVLVDTSLSSPFAIWRHSHIFSAHPEGALLTDRVEYLLKGGLAGRLVSRWILPFVFAGMFRSRHEATRRHFSNQ
;
A
#
# COMPACT_ATOMS: atom_id res chain seq x y z
N MET A 1 10.86 19.64 -1.01
CA MET A 1 9.53 19.84 -0.37
C MET A 1 9.27 18.68 0.59
N LYS A 2 8.75 18.97 1.76
CA LYS A 2 8.40 17.90 2.71
C LYS A 2 7.17 17.13 2.23
N PRO A 3 7.13 15.79 2.35
CA PRO A 3 5.95 15.00 2.07
C PRO A 3 4.85 15.26 3.09
N PHE A 4 3.63 14.93 2.70
CA PHE A 4 2.51 14.73 3.62
C PHE A 4 2.53 13.29 4.12
N VAL A 5 1.87 13.04 5.24
CA VAL A 5 1.76 11.71 5.84
C VAL A 5 0.30 11.35 6.02
N PHE A 6 -0.04 10.15 5.59
CA PHE A 6 -1.30 9.49 5.89
C PHE A 6 -1.02 8.20 6.65
N GLU A 7 -1.80 7.92 7.69
CA GLU A 7 -1.65 6.69 8.47
C GLU A 7 -3.03 6.13 8.82
N SER A 8 -3.15 4.81 8.73
CA SER A 8 -4.37 4.08 9.09
C SER A 8 -4.00 2.70 9.60
N SER A 9 -4.73 2.24 10.61
CA SER A 9 -4.49 0.93 11.23
C SER A 9 -5.78 0.13 11.33
N THR A 10 -5.65 -1.20 11.31
CA THR A 10 -6.77 -2.12 11.51
C THR A 10 -6.30 -3.40 12.19
N PRO A 11 -7.04 -3.93 13.18
CA PRO A 11 -6.79 -5.27 13.68
C PRO A 11 -7.22 -6.32 12.65
N VAL A 12 -6.47 -7.42 12.55
CA VAL A 12 -6.74 -8.54 11.64
C VAL A 12 -6.62 -9.84 12.42
N ARG A 13 -7.58 -10.75 12.25
CA ARG A 13 -7.61 -12.06 12.93
C ARG A 13 -6.66 -13.04 12.28
N THR A 14 -5.37 -12.80 12.44
CA THR A 14 -4.27 -13.66 12.00
C THR A 14 -3.03 -13.31 12.80
N THR A 15 -1.92 -13.99 12.57
CA THR A 15 -0.64 -13.65 13.21
C THR A 15 0.08 -12.54 12.41
N PRO A 16 0.98 -11.77 13.04
CA PRO A 16 1.83 -10.83 12.31
C PRO A 16 2.64 -11.50 11.19
N GLU A 17 3.13 -12.72 11.42
CA GLU A 17 3.89 -13.52 10.45
C GLU A 17 3.05 -13.82 9.19
N THR A 18 1.85 -14.35 9.39
CA THR A 18 0.94 -14.68 8.28
C THR A 18 0.50 -13.43 7.51
N LEU A 19 0.27 -12.33 8.22
CA LEU A 19 -0.10 -11.06 7.61
C LEU A 19 1.05 -10.45 6.80
N TYR A 20 2.28 -10.56 7.30
CA TYR A 20 3.50 -10.19 6.57
C TYR A 20 3.66 -11.01 5.29
N GLU A 21 3.59 -12.34 5.38
CA GLU A 21 3.70 -13.26 4.24
C GLU A 21 2.66 -12.97 3.16
N PHE A 22 1.45 -12.57 3.55
CA PHE A 22 0.42 -12.15 2.61
C PHE A 22 0.82 -10.88 1.84
N HIS A 23 1.38 -9.88 2.54
CA HIS A 23 1.73 -8.58 1.96
C HIS A 23 3.07 -8.59 1.20
N GLU A 24 3.99 -9.52 1.49
CA GLU A 24 5.27 -9.59 0.78
C GLU A 24 5.14 -10.01 -0.70
N ASN A 25 4.00 -10.59 -1.08
CA ASN A 25 3.70 -10.93 -2.46
C ASN A 25 2.77 -9.87 -3.08
N PRO A 26 3.27 -9.01 -3.98
CA PRO A 26 2.46 -7.97 -4.60
C PRO A 26 1.23 -8.47 -5.37
N GLU A 27 1.24 -9.72 -5.87
CA GLU A 27 0.06 -10.33 -6.53
C GLU A 27 -1.16 -10.38 -5.62
N ASN A 28 -0.96 -10.50 -4.30
CA ASN A 28 -2.06 -10.52 -3.33
C ASN A 28 -2.78 -9.16 -3.23
N MET A 29 -2.21 -8.09 -3.78
CA MET A 29 -2.91 -6.81 -3.89
C MET A 29 -4.23 -6.92 -4.65
N ARG A 30 -4.33 -7.86 -5.60
CA ARG A 30 -5.58 -8.14 -6.33
C ARG A 30 -6.73 -8.55 -5.42
N LEU A 31 -6.42 -9.23 -4.32
CA LEU A 31 -7.41 -9.73 -3.35
C LEU A 31 -7.96 -8.64 -2.43
N ILE A 32 -7.21 -7.56 -2.27
CA ILE A 32 -7.54 -6.47 -1.35
C ILE A 32 -7.61 -5.10 -2.02
N ALA A 33 -7.54 -5.05 -3.35
CA ALA A 33 -7.64 -3.79 -4.09
C ALA A 33 -9.01 -3.13 -3.83
N PRO A 34 -9.05 -1.80 -3.63
CA PRO A 34 -10.31 -1.08 -3.54
C PRO A 34 -11.06 -1.15 -4.87
N THR A 35 -12.39 -1.02 -4.84
CA THR A 35 -13.24 -1.09 -6.03
C THR A 35 -12.93 -0.01 -7.08
N THR A 36 -12.28 1.06 -6.66
CA THR A 36 -11.82 2.17 -7.54
C THR A 36 -10.55 1.85 -8.31
N LEU A 37 -9.86 0.76 -7.95
CA LEU A 37 -8.61 0.32 -8.57
C LEU A 37 -8.82 -1.01 -9.31
N THR A 38 -8.64 -1.00 -10.62
CA THR A 38 -8.63 -2.22 -11.45
C THR A 38 -7.19 -2.56 -11.82
N VAL A 39 -6.70 -3.68 -11.30
CA VAL A 39 -5.33 -4.14 -11.56
C VAL A 39 -5.32 -5.03 -12.80
N HIS A 40 -4.59 -4.62 -13.84
CA HIS A 40 -4.46 -5.38 -15.09
C HIS A 40 -3.26 -6.31 -15.07
N GLU A 41 -2.12 -5.83 -14.58
CA GLU A 41 -0.87 -6.59 -14.61
C GLU A 41 -0.02 -6.25 -13.39
N ILE A 42 0.56 -7.28 -12.78
CA ILE A 42 1.60 -7.15 -11.77
C ILE A 42 2.78 -8.01 -12.20
N SER A 43 3.96 -7.41 -12.29
CA SER A 43 5.22 -8.09 -12.57
C SER A 43 6.12 -7.95 -11.34
N CYS A 44 6.35 -9.06 -10.64
CA CYS A 44 7.06 -9.05 -9.35
C CYS A 44 7.66 -10.41 -9.02
N GLN A 45 8.55 -10.43 -8.03
CA GLN A 45 8.92 -11.63 -7.29
C GLN A 45 7.84 -11.95 -6.24
N LYS A 46 7.65 -13.24 -5.92
CA LYS A 46 6.63 -13.68 -4.95
C LYS A 46 6.96 -13.30 -3.51
N LYS A 47 8.24 -13.09 -3.20
CA LYS A 47 8.71 -12.65 -1.89
C LYS A 47 9.42 -11.33 -2.00
N ALA A 48 8.99 -10.36 -1.21
CA ALA A 48 9.63 -9.06 -1.13
C ALA A 48 11.08 -9.19 -0.64
N LYS A 49 11.98 -8.51 -1.31
CA LYS A 49 13.38 -8.41 -0.94
C LYS A 49 13.87 -6.99 -1.19
N ALA A 50 14.58 -6.44 -0.22
CA ALA A 50 15.13 -5.09 -0.34
C ALA A 50 15.96 -4.94 -1.62
N GLY A 51 15.70 -3.87 -2.38
CA GLY A 51 16.34 -3.58 -3.66
C GLY A 51 15.60 -4.13 -4.89
N GLU A 52 14.72 -5.12 -4.74
CA GLU A 52 13.96 -5.66 -5.86
C GLU A 52 12.81 -4.72 -6.26
N THR A 53 12.52 -4.71 -7.57
CA THR A 53 11.47 -3.89 -8.15
C THR A 53 10.24 -4.70 -8.51
N PHE A 54 9.09 -4.04 -8.53
CA PHE A 54 7.84 -4.57 -9.06
C PHE A 54 7.17 -3.52 -9.95
N ARG A 55 6.37 -3.98 -10.89
CA ARG A 55 5.63 -3.12 -11.82
C ARG A 55 4.14 -3.45 -11.76
N ILE A 56 3.33 -2.40 -11.81
CA ILE A 56 1.88 -2.51 -11.80
C ILE A 56 1.32 -1.69 -12.96
N ARG A 57 0.42 -2.30 -13.72
CA ARG A 57 -0.48 -1.62 -14.65
C ARG A 57 -1.89 -1.74 -14.11
N ALA A 58 -2.52 -0.60 -13.92
CA ALA A 58 -3.84 -0.53 -13.32
C ALA A 58 -4.65 0.64 -13.89
N ARG A 59 -5.93 0.71 -13.51
CA ARG A 59 -6.76 1.91 -13.66
C ARG A 59 -7.25 2.34 -12.30
N GLN A 60 -7.02 3.59 -11.97
CA GLN A 60 -7.55 4.22 -10.77
C GLN A 60 -8.63 5.22 -11.18
N PHE A 61 -9.85 5.05 -10.69
CA PHE A 61 -11.02 5.84 -11.13
C PHE A 61 -11.19 5.85 -12.67
N GLY A 62 -10.90 4.71 -13.32
CA GLY A 62 -10.92 4.59 -14.78
C GLY A 62 -9.72 5.16 -15.53
N LEU A 63 -8.84 5.92 -14.86
CA LEU A 63 -7.64 6.51 -15.46
C LEU A 63 -6.46 5.53 -15.41
N PRO A 64 -5.71 5.37 -16.52
CA PRO A 64 -4.59 4.44 -16.55
C PRO A 64 -3.45 4.91 -15.65
N ILE A 65 -2.92 3.97 -14.86
CA ILE A 65 -1.74 4.16 -14.01
C ILE A 65 -0.69 3.12 -14.37
N ARG A 66 0.55 3.58 -14.51
CA ARG A 66 1.76 2.75 -14.56
C ARG A 66 2.59 3.06 -13.32
N TRP A 67 2.94 2.01 -12.61
CA TRP A 67 3.67 2.11 -11.37
C TRP A 67 4.89 1.21 -11.39
N THR A 68 6.05 1.75 -11.07
CA THR A 68 7.24 0.96 -10.76
C THR A 68 7.63 1.27 -9.33
N GLY A 69 7.56 0.25 -8.50
CA GLY A 69 7.96 0.31 -7.10
C GLY A 69 9.26 -0.46 -6.85
N GLN A 70 9.87 -0.17 -5.72
CA GLN A 70 11.02 -0.87 -5.20
C GLN A 70 10.82 -1.13 -3.71
N TRP A 71 11.14 -2.33 -3.27
CA TRP A 71 11.21 -2.63 -1.85
C TRP A 71 12.42 -1.92 -1.22
N GLU A 72 12.15 -0.99 -0.32
CA GLU A 72 13.19 -0.32 0.49
C GLU A 72 13.60 -1.21 1.66
N LYS A 73 12.60 -1.86 2.30
CA LYS A 73 12.79 -2.79 3.42
C LYS A 73 11.88 -4.00 3.31
N ALA A 74 12.40 -5.14 3.70
CA ALA A 74 11.66 -6.38 3.86
C ALA A 74 12.20 -7.10 5.11
N GLU A 75 11.69 -6.73 6.28
CA GLU A 75 12.15 -7.19 7.59
C GLU A 75 11.02 -7.98 8.26
N ALA A 76 10.99 -9.29 7.97
CA ALA A 76 9.99 -10.19 8.52
C ALA A 76 10.13 -10.36 10.05
N PRO A 77 9.03 -10.46 10.78
CA PRO A 77 7.63 -10.34 10.34
C PRO A 77 7.09 -8.91 10.53
N GLY A 78 7.92 -7.92 10.76
CA GLY A 78 7.54 -6.63 11.34
C GLY A 78 7.22 -5.54 10.33
N VAL A 79 7.97 -5.43 9.22
CA VAL A 79 7.83 -4.29 8.31
C VAL A 79 8.17 -4.60 6.87
N LEU A 80 7.33 -4.08 5.97
CA LEU A 80 7.60 -3.94 4.54
C LEU A 80 7.52 -2.47 4.18
N VAL A 81 8.49 -1.98 3.42
CA VAL A 81 8.49 -0.61 2.92
C VAL A 81 8.73 -0.62 1.43
N ASP A 82 7.83 0.00 0.68
CA ASP A 82 8.02 0.25 -0.74
C ASP A 82 8.12 1.74 -1.05
N THR A 83 8.91 2.05 -2.07
CA THR A 83 9.03 3.38 -2.64
C THR A 83 8.68 3.35 -4.12
N SER A 84 8.29 4.48 -4.67
CA SER A 84 8.01 4.59 -6.09
C SER A 84 9.24 5.10 -6.85
N LEU A 85 9.67 4.34 -7.85
CA LEU A 85 10.67 4.77 -8.83
C LEU A 85 10.02 5.52 -10.00
N SER A 86 8.81 5.14 -10.37
CA SER A 86 8.01 5.80 -11.39
C SER A 86 6.53 5.69 -11.07
N SER A 87 5.88 6.82 -10.91
CA SER A 87 4.45 6.95 -10.58
C SER A 87 3.99 8.40 -10.76
N PRO A 88 2.69 8.71 -10.57
CA PRO A 88 2.21 10.09 -10.49
C PRO A 88 2.78 10.91 -9.33
N PHE A 89 3.40 10.26 -8.35
CA PHE A 89 3.97 10.92 -7.17
C PHE A 89 5.42 11.34 -7.39
N ALA A 90 5.77 12.50 -6.85
CA ALA A 90 7.16 12.96 -6.70
C ALA A 90 7.83 12.29 -5.49
N ILE A 91 7.04 12.04 -4.44
CA ILE A 91 7.44 11.28 -3.26
C ILE A 91 6.36 10.26 -2.97
N TRP A 92 6.76 9.00 -2.83
CA TRP A 92 5.94 7.91 -2.33
C TRP A 92 6.80 6.94 -1.55
N ARG A 93 6.45 6.74 -0.30
CA ARG A 93 7.05 5.76 0.57
C ARG A 93 5.95 5.16 1.43
N HIS A 94 5.67 3.88 1.23
CA HIS A 94 4.60 3.17 1.91
C HIS A 94 5.18 2.13 2.85
N SER A 95 4.91 2.29 4.13
CA SER A 95 5.30 1.34 5.17
C SER A 95 4.10 0.52 5.59
N HIS A 96 4.20 -0.80 5.46
CA HIS A 96 3.29 -1.76 6.06
C HIS A 96 3.93 -2.27 7.35
N ILE A 97 3.32 -1.98 8.48
CA ILE A 97 3.82 -2.36 9.80
C ILE A 97 2.88 -3.42 10.40
N PHE A 98 3.46 -4.52 10.81
CA PHE A 98 2.75 -5.66 11.39
C PHE A 98 3.19 -5.86 12.83
N SER A 99 2.24 -5.79 13.76
CA SER A 99 2.52 -5.94 15.18
C SER A 99 1.49 -6.83 15.86
N ALA A 100 1.83 -7.34 17.04
CA ALA A 100 0.90 -8.13 17.82
C ALA A 100 -0.27 -7.28 18.33
N HIS A 101 -1.47 -7.85 18.36
CA HIS A 101 -2.70 -7.23 18.85
C HIS A 101 -3.54 -8.26 19.61
N PRO A 102 -4.36 -7.87 20.59
CA PRO A 102 -5.23 -8.82 21.31
C PRO A 102 -6.15 -9.65 20.41
N GLU A 103 -6.55 -9.13 19.25
CA GLU A 103 -7.35 -9.85 18.25
C GLU A 103 -6.52 -10.61 17.21
N GLY A 104 -5.18 -10.62 17.33
CA GLY A 104 -4.25 -11.32 16.44
C GLY A 104 -3.11 -10.43 15.99
N ALA A 105 -3.27 -9.64 14.94
CA ALA A 105 -2.27 -8.69 14.43
C ALA A 105 -2.89 -7.30 14.22
N LEU A 106 -2.06 -6.27 14.32
CA LEU A 106 -2.38 -4.91 13.89
C LEU A 106 -1.62 -4.63 12.60
N LEU A 107 -2.35 -4.32 11.55
CA LEU A 107 -1.80 -3.76 10.31
C LEU A 107 -1.84 -2.25 10.40
N THR A 108 -0.69 -1.60 10.26
CA THR A 108 -0.59 -0.15 10.13
C THR A 108 0.01 0.19 8.78
N ASP A 109 -0.75 0.91 7.97
CA ASP A 109 -0.28 1.50 6.72
C ASP A 109 0.08 2.95 6.94
N ARG A 110 1.33 3.32 6.64
CA ARG A 110 1.83 4.69 6.72
C ARG A 110 2.38 5.10 5.37
N VAL A 111 1.80 6.13 4.77
CA VAL A 111 2.19 6.64 3.45
C VAL A 111 2.76 8.04 3.58
N GLU A 112 3.99 8.23 3.13
CA GLU A 112 4.60 9.53 2.92
C GLU A 112 4.48 9.87 1.44
N TYR A 113 3.85 11.00 1.09
CA TYR A 113 3.47 11.26 -0.29
C TYR A 113 3.52 12.74 -0.68
N LEU A 114 3.76 12.96 -1.97
CA LEU A 114 3.64 14.27 -2.62
C LEU A 114 3.41 14.04 -4.12
N LEU A 115 2.31 14.57 -4.68
CA LEU A 115 2.07 14.51 -6.12
C LEU A 115 3.07 15.37 -6.90
N LYS A 116 3.36 14.95 -8.12
CA LYS A 116 4.03 15.76 -9.12
C LYS A 116 3.17 16.97 -9.50
N GLY A 117 3.76 17.98 -10.13
CA GLY A 117 3.03 19.17 -10.58
C GLY A 117 3.24 20.41 -9.71
N GLY A 118 4.32 20.45 -8.95
CA GLY A 118 4.73 21.65 -8.19
C GLY A 118 3.67 22.09 -7.18
N LEU A 119 3.28 23.37 -7.22
CA LEU A 119 2.31 23.94 -6.29
C LEU A 119 0.92 23.28 -6.41
N ALA A 120 0.47 23.01 -7.63
CA ALA A 120 -0.84 22.35 -7.86
C ALA A 120 -0.84 20.94 -7.26
N GLY A 121 0.20 20.14 -7.52
CA GLY A 121 0.36 18.82 -6.92
C GLY A 121 0.40 18.87 -5.39
N ARG A 122 1.05 19.88 -4.82
CA ARG A 122 1.09 20.10 -3.38
C ARG A 122 -0.29 20.43 -2.78
N LEU A 123 -1.07 21.27 -3.45
CA LEU A 123 -2.43 21.60 -3.00
C LEU A 123 -3.35 20.37 -3.02
N VAL A 124 -3.30 19.58 -4.09
CA VAL A 124 -4.04 18.32 -4.18
C VAL A 124 -3.58 17.33 -3.10
N SER A 125 -2.28 17.20 -2.88
CA SER A 125 -1.74 16.33 -1.83
C SER A 125 -2.21 16.74 -0.44
N ARG A 126 -2.34 18.03 -0.17
CA ARG A 126 -2.76 18.54 1.14
C ARG A 126 -4.27 18.40 1.38
N TRP A 127 -5.09 18.71 0.38
CA TRP A 127 -6.53 18.95 0.59
C TRP A 127 -7.43 17.87 0.02
N ILE A 128 -6.96 17.10 -0.95
CA ILE A 128 -7.78 16.10 -1.66
C ILE A 128 -7.33 14.67 -1.30
N LEU A 129 -6.03 14.38 -1.41
CA LEU A 129 -5.54 13.02 -1.23
C LEU A 129 -5.80 12.41 0.16
N PRO A 130 -5.81 13.14 1.29
CA PRO A 130 -6.17 12.53 2.57
C PRO A 130 -7.56 11.87 2.56
N PHE A 131 -8.53 12.47 1.91
CA PHE A 131 -9.88 11.90 1.79
C PHE A 131 -9.91 10.70 0.84
N VAL A 132 -9.17 10.78 -0.27
CA VAL A 132 -9.02 9.66 -1.22
C VAL A 132 -8.38 8.46 -0.51
N PHE A 133 -7.28 8.67 0.19
CA PHE A 133 -6.58 7.61 0.93
C PHE A 133 -7.43 7.04 2.07
N ALA A 134 -8.16 7.87 2.81
CA ALA A 134 -9.07 7.39 3.84
C ALA A 134 -10.08 6.38 3.29
N GLY A 135 -10.67 6.65 2.14
CA GLY A 135 -11.58 5.73 1.45
C GLY A 135 -10.89 4.47 0.94
N MET A 136 -9.75 4.63 0.27
CA MET A 136 -8.98 3.52 -0.30
C MET A 136 -8.47 2.55 0.78
N PHE A 137 -7.86 3.06 1.84
CA PHE A 137 -7.33 2.22 2.91
C PHE A 137 -8.43 1.60 3.75
N ARG A 138 -9.55 2.27 3.95
CA ARG A 138 -10.73 1.65 4.56
C ARG A 138 -11.18 0.43 3.77
N SER A 139 -11.32 0.56 2.46
CA SER A 139 -11.72 -0.54 1.57
C SER A 139 -10.69 -1.69 1.59
N ARG A 140 -9.39 -1.38 1.53
CA ARG A 140 -8.32 -2.38 1.63
C ARG A 140 -8.33 -3.10 2.96
N HIS A 141 -8.45 -2.38 4.06
CA HIS A 141 -8.48 -2.95 5.41
C HIS A 141 -9.70 -3.86 5.61
N GLU A 142 -10.86 -3.46 5.12
CA GLU A 142 -12.06 -4.31 5.15
C GLU A 142 -11.88 -5.58 4.33
N ALA A 143 -11.31 -5.48 3.13
CA ALA A 143 -11.02 -6.64 2.28
C ALA A 143 -9.99 -7.57 2.93
N THR A 144 -8.97 -7.03 3.58
CA THR A 144 -7.96 -7.80 4.33
C THR A 144 -8.61 -8.55 5.49
N ARG A 145 -9.43 -7.88 6.29
CA ARG A 145 -10.17 -8.53 7.38
C ARG A 145 -11.07 -9.65 6.89
N ARG A 146 -11.82 -9.44 5.81
CA ARG A 146 -12.68 -10.48 5.21
C ARG A 146 -11.87 -11.67 4.71
N HIS A 147 -10.73 -11.44 4.07
CA HIS A 147 -9.86 -12.49 3.59
C HIS A 147 -9.43 -13.43 4.71
N PHE A 148 -8.99 -12.89 5.84
CA PHE A 148 -8.52 -13.66 6.99
C PHE A 148 -9.64 -14.18 7.91
N SER A 149 -10.85 -13.65 7.80
CA SER A 149 -12.01 -14.16 8.55
C SER A 149 -12.67 -15.38 7.90
N ASN A 150 -12.41 -15.62 6.61
CA ASN A 150 -12.99 -16.71 5.83
C ASN A 150 -12.05 -17.92 5.67
N GLN A 151 -10.95 -17.94 6.42
CA GLN A 151 -9.96 -19.04 6.42
C GLN A 151 -10.15 -19.97 7.61
#